data_545a1c5a7b4e20cdf09d3a6ca9689eb0
#
_entry.id   545a1c5a7b4e20cdf09d3a6ca9689eb0
#
_cell.length_a   1.000
_cell.length_b   1.000
_cell.length_c   1.000
_cell.angle_alpha   90.00
_cell.angle_beta   90.00
_cell.angle_gamma   90.00
#
_symmetry.space_group_name_H-M   'P 1'
#
loop_
_entity.id
_entity.type
_entity.pdbx_description
1 polymer ?
#
loop_
_entity_poly.entity_id
_entity_poly.type
_entity_poly.pdbx_seq_one_letter_code
_entity_poly.pdbx_strand_id
1 'polypeptide(L)'
;MLKLMQSRFICFFTLLSCLAATLCGCGPAKPDVSAKAPPPITVQTVLPKRGEIARNITLPTFRILAEQEATLYAKVAGYLKTLTVDKGDSVTNGQSLGEIEVPELLADLAQYQAEAGVAQTNYERLADARVKAPDLVVPQTVDDLRGQSEVARAKLQRTETLMQYAHLTAPFSGVITARFVDPGAFIPAATTGSTPQTAAVVTLMDYSRVRVQVFVPEAEVPLIHNGVPAQVTVEELPGRTFKGSVTRFAHALDEATKTMLAEIELPNANGELRPGMYASVQLEVERKQDALLMPVQALVVEKAGTSLFTIADGKAKKTSVRTGFNDGVNVEILEGAKPDQPVILVGKQTLNDGQSVNPVEAK
;
A
#
# COMPACT_ATOMS: atom_id res chain seq x y z
N MET A 1 -3.97 -2.31 -57.09
CA MET A 1 -3.28 -1.48 -58.09
C MET A 1 -1.81 -1.58 -57.80
N LEU A 2 -1.17 -2.22 -58.54
CA LEU A 2 -0.33 -2.13 -59.77
C LEU A 2 1.11 -2.15 -59.32
N LYS A 3 1.76 -3.28 -59.61
CA LYS A 3 2.70 -3.58 -60.75
C LYS A 3 4.13 -3.16 -60.39
N LEU A 4 5.01 -4.15 -60.30
CA LEU A 4 5.84 -4.76 -61.35
C LEU A 4 7.00 -3.84 -61.80
N MET A 5 8.21 -4.33 -61.68
CA MET A 5 9.11 -4.63 -62.80
C MET A 5 10.48 -4.93 -62.20
N GLN A 6 11.06 -6.16 -62.20
CA GLN A 6 11.71 -6.88 -63.31
C GLN A 6 12.79 -6.08 -64.04
N SER A 7 14.03 -6.57 -63.98
CA SER A 7 14.89 -6.87 -65.14
C SER A 7 16.34 -7.07 -64.66
N ARG A 8 16.98 -8.24 -64.65
CA ARG A 8 17.61 -8.97 -65.77
C ARG A 8 18.83 -8.24 -66.40
N PHE A 9 19.98 -8.90 -66.31
CA PHE A 9 20.93 -9.19 -67.41
C PHE A 9 22.22 -9.74 -66.77
N ILE A 10 22.67 -10.98 -66.83
CA ILE A 10 23.11 -11.88 -67.90
C ILE A 10 24.48 -11.48 -68.52
N CYS A 11 25.44 -12.38 -68.28
CA CYS A 11 26.48 -12.97 -69.17
C CYS A 11 27.70 -12.16 -69.64
N PHE A 12 28.84 -12.72 -69.54
CA PHE A 12 29.66 -13.37 -70.61
C PHE A 12 31.07 -13.60 -70.05
N PHE A 13 31.60 -14.85 -69.91
CA PHE A 13 32.33 -15.67 -70.88
C PHE A 13 33.64 -15.04 -71.38
N THR A 14 34.78 -15.61 -71.17
CA THR A 14 35.67 -16.54 -71.92
C THR A 14 37.07 -16.46 -71.36
N LEU A 15 37.71 -17.51 -71.01
CA LEU A 15 38.46 -18.57 -71.72
C LEU A 15 39.89 -18.16 -72.17
N LEU A 16 40.80 -19.01 -71.88
CA LEU A 16 42.01 -19.42 -72.59
C LEU A 16 43.32 -19.15 -71.82
N SER A 17 44.00 -20.09 -71.30
CA SER A 17 44.77 -21.24 -71.83
C SER A 17 46.25 -21.04 -71.70
N CYS A 18 46.91 -22.09 -71.10
CA CYS A 18 48.24 -22.74 -71.39
C CYS A 18 49.53 -21.96 -71.12
N LEU A 19 50.49 -22.45 -70.43
CA LEU A 19 51.41 -23.52 -70.71
C LEU A 19 52.70 -23.45 -69.84
N ALA A 20 53.13 -24.60 -69.37
CA ALA A 20 54.44 -25.09 -69.13
C ALA A 20 55.31 -24.65 -67.93
N ALA A 21 55.41 -25.49 -66.99
CA ALA A 21 56.52 -26.28 -66.51
C ALA A 21 57.87 -25.58 -66.36
N THR A 22 58.41 -25.59 -65.13
CA THR A 22 59.72 -26.22 -64.82
C THR A 22 59.87 -26.47 -63.32
N LEU A 23 60.40 -27.62 -63.02
CA LEU A 23 60.74 -28.16 -61.70
C LEU A 23 61.75 -27.29 -60.97
N CYS A 24 61.60 -27.12 -59.67
CA CYS A 24 62.69 -27.19 -58.71
C CYS A 24 62.11 -27.51 -57.32
N GLY A 25 62.49 -28.63 -56.77
CA GLY A 25 62.09 -29.11 -55.46
C GLY A 25 62.79 -28.34 -54.35
N CYS A 26 61.93 -27.93 -53.37
CA CYS A 26 62.40 -27.70 -52.02
C CYS A 26 61.26 -28.13 -51.08
N GLY A 27 61.51 -29.13 -50.26
CA GLY A 27 60.49 -29.63 -49.31
C GLY A 27 59.96 -28.59 -48.37
N PRO A 28 58.67 -28.69 -48.00
CA PRO A 28 58.12 -27.78 -46.98
C PRO A 28 58.65 -28.24 -45.60
N ALA A 29 59.50 -27.40 -45.00
CA ALA A 29 59.68 -27.39 -43.56
C ALA A 29 58.35 -27.06 -42.97
N LYS A 30 57.72 -28.00 -42.26
CA LYS A 30 56.59 -27.74 -41.40
C LYS A 30 57.03 -26.65 -40.39
N PRO A 31 56.38 -25.47 -40.31
CA PRO A 31 56.55 -24.64 -39.14
C PRO A 31 55.93 -25.36 -37.97
N ASP A 32 56.73 -25.75 -37.02
CA ASP A 32 56.37 -26.19 -35.70
C ASP A 32 55.80 -24.90 -34.98
N VAL A 33 54.57 -24.57 -35.28
CA VAL A 33 53.84 -23.52 -34.53
C VAL A 33 53.43 -24.17 -33.22
N SER A 34 54.41 -24.31 -32.33
CA SER A 34 54.10 -24.38 -30.91
C SER A 34 53.30 -23.10 -30.57
N ALA A 35 51.99 -23.19 -30.63
CA ALA A 35 51.10 -22.14 -30.19
C ALA A 35 51.39 -21.90 -28.72
N LYS A 36 52.23 -20.93 -28.44
CA LYS A 36 52.49 -20.44 -27.09
C LYS A 36 51.13 -20.08 -26.52
N ALA A 37 50.67 -20.86 -25.53
CA ALA A 37 49.38 -20.60 -24.87
C ALA A 37 49.29 -19.09 -24.51
N PRO A 38 48.19 -18.45 -24.80
CA PRO A 38 48.05 -17.03 -24.45
C PRO A 38 48.33 -16.86 -22.96
N PRO A 39 48.95 -15.75 -22.55
CA PRO A 39 49.29 -15.51 -21.16
C PRO A 39 48.01 -15.57 -20.29
N PRO A 40 48.10 -16.13 -19.07
CA PRO A 40 46.94 -16.25 -18.20
C PRO A 40 46.36 -14.86 -17.89
N ILE A 41 45.06 -14.72 -18.05
CA ILE A 41 44.35 -13.47 -17.73
C ILE A 41 44.19 -13.39 -16.21
N THR A 42 44.57 -12.23 -15.63
CA THR A 42 44.32 -11.97 -14.22
C THR A 42 42.83 -11.70 -13.99
N VAL A 43 42.21 -12.44 -13.06
CA VAL A 43 40.79 -12.37 -12.72
C VAL A 43 40.61 -12.21 -11.23
N GLN A 44 39.60 -11.41 -10.83
CA GLN A 44 39.22 -11.33 -9.42
C GLN A 44 38.22 -12.42 -9.10
N THR A 45 38.41 -13.08 -7.97
CA THR A 45 37.56 -14.20 -7.54
C THR A 45 36.91 -13.92 -6.20
N VAL A 46 35.77 -14.53 -6.00
CA VAL A 46 35.00 -14.51 -4.75
C VAL A 46 34.56 -15.95 -4.43
N LEU A 47 34.50 -16.28 -3.16
CA LEU A 47 33.93 -17.53 -2.70
C LEU A 47 32.43 -17.34 -2.42
N PRO A 48 31.59 -18.31 -2.83
CA PRO A 48 30.18 -18.31 -2.38
C PRO A 48 30.12 -18.37 -0.85
N LYS A 49 29.25 -17.60 -0.24
CA LYS A 49 29.10 -17.58 1.20
C LYS A 49 27.68 -18.02 1.58
N ARG A 50 27.56 -18.82 2.64
CA ARG A 50 26.26 -19.08 3.22
C ARG A 50 25.81 -17.88 4.05
N GLY A 51 24.57 -17.49 3.89
CA GLY A 51 24.04 -16.32 4.53
C GLY A 51 22.54 -16.19 4.39
N GLU A 52 22.05 -15.11 4.92
CA GLU A 52 20.64 -14.76 4.86
C GLU A 52 20.34 -13.93 3.61
N ILE A 53 19.24 -14.25 2.94
CA ILE A 53 18.71 -13.48 1.83
C ILE A 53 17.19 -13.34 1.96
N ALA A 54 16.69 -12.14 1.70
CA ALA A 54 15.27 -11.86 1.71
C ALA A 54 14.77 -11.56 0.31
N ARG A 55 13.57 -12.04 0.00
CA ARG A 55 12.82 -11.63 -1.18
C ARG A 55 12.01 -10.42 -0.84
N ASN A 56 12.36 -9.30 -1.42
CA ASN A 56 11.68 -8.04 -1.24
C ASN A 56 10.88 -7.68 -2.50
N ILE A 57 9.66 -7.19 -2.30
CA ILE A 57 8.85 -6.58 -3.35
C ILE A 57 8.66 -5.11 -3.02
N THR A 58 8.85 -4.24 -4.00
CA THR A 58 8.64 -2.79 -3.84
C THR A 58 7.37 -2.40 -4.55
N LEU A 59 6.44 -1.82 -3.79
CA LEU A 59 5.13 -1.42 -4.26
C LEU A 59 4.94 0.08 -4.02
N PRO A 60 4.53 0.84 -5.04
CA PRO A 60 4.11 2.21 -4.83
C PRO A 60 2.80 2.22 -4.05
N THR A 61 2.61 3.19 -3.16
CA THR A 61 1.32 3.41 -2.52
C THR A 61 0.52 4.45 -3.28
N PHE A 62 -0.79 4.35 -3.16
CA PHE A 62 -1.66 5.40 -3.67
C PHE A 62 -1.66 6.61 -2.74
N ARG A 63 -1.75 6.37 -1.42
CA ARG A 63 -1.69 7.42 -0.37
C ARG A 63 -1.60 6.82 1.03
N ILE A 64 -1.10 7.64 1.94
CA ILE A 64 -1.19 7.38 3.39
C ILE A 64 -2.57 7.85 3.88
N LEU A 65 -3.22 7.03 4.69
CA LEU A 65 -4.53 7.30 5.28
C LEU A 65 -4.40 7.54 6.79
N ALA A 66 -5.27 8.36 7.33
CA ALA A 66 -5.45 8.48 8.78
C ALA A 66 -5.99 7.16 9.38
N GLU A 67 -5.80 6.95 10.68
CA GLU A 67 -6.43 5.84 11.40
C GLU A 67 -7.95 5.99 11.40
N GLN A 68 -8.42 7.21 11.69
CA GLN A 68 -9.83 7.56 11.61
C GLN A 68 -9.99 8.93 10.94
N GLU A 69 -11.02 9.05 10.13
CA GLU A 69 -11.43 10.29 9.48
C GLU A 69 -12.94 10.39 9.53
N ALA A 70 -13.45 11.54 10.00
CA ALA A 70 -14.86 11.82 10.02
C ALA A 70 -15.14 13.27 9.66
N THR A 71 -16.00 13.48 8.67
CA THR A 71 -16.61 14.78 8.45
C THR A 71 -17.88 14.87 9.30
N LEU A 72 -17.92 15.84 10.20
CA LEU A 72 -19.06 16.08 11.08
C LEU A 72 -20.09 16.92 10.36
N TYR A 73 -21.30 16.40 10.31
CA TYR A 73 -22.45 17.04 9.67
C TYR A 73 -23.47 17.48 10.71
N ALA A 74 -24.11 18.62 10.46
CA ALA A 74 -25.23 19.05 11.27
C ALA A 74 -26.40 18.07 11.10
N LYS A 75 -26.92 17.56 12.22
CA LYS A 75 -28.12 16.70 12.25
C LYS A 75 -29.42 17.45 12.37
N VAL A 76 -29.35 18.73 12.79
CA VAL A 76 -30.47 19.66 12.89
C VAL A 76 -30.14 20.90 12.06
N ALA A 77 -31.18 21.51 11.47
CA ALA A 77 -31.04 22.74 10.73
C ALA A 77 -31.06 23.93 11.71
N GLY A 78 -30.20 24.93 11.48
CA GLY A 78 -30.14 26.12 12.31
C GLY A 78 -28.95 27.01 11.93
N TYR A 79 -28.74 28.05 12.71
CA TYR A 79 -27.59 28.95 12.55
C TYR A 79 -26.44 28.53 13.45
N LEU A 80 -25.21 28.45 12.89
CA LEU A 80 -24.04 28.19 13.70
C LEU A 80 -23.80 29.38 14.66
N LYS A 81 -24.13 29.20 15.93
CA LYS A 81 -23.96 30.23 16.94
C LYS A 81 -22.49 30.42 17.30
N THR A 82 -21.84 29.34 17.62
CA THR A 82 -20.42 29.32 17.99
C THR A 82 -19.69 28.11 17.38
N LEU A 83 -18.44 28.32 17.01
CA LEU A 83 -17.51 27.27 16.67
C LEU A 83 -16.18 27.58 17.38
N THR A 84 -15.75 26.70 18.28
CA THR A 84 -14.62 26.96 19.19
C THR A 84 -13.31 26.42 18.66
N VAL A 85 -13.32 25.83 17.45
CA VAL A 85 -12.17 25.16 16.85
C VAL A 85 -11.92 25.65 15.43
N ASP A 86 -10.66 25.61 15.01
CA ASP A 86 -10.24 25.91 13.64
C ASP A 86 -9.29 24.82 13.10
N LYS A 87 -8.91 24.94 11.81
CA LYS A 87 -7.97 24.04 11.16
C LYS A 87 -6.65 24.01 11.91
N GLY A 88 -6.18 22.80 12.23
CA GLY A 88 -4.95 22.58 12.97
C GLY A 88 -5.15 22.37 14.47
N ASP A 89 -6.33 22.65 15.00
CA ASP A 89 -6.62 22.47 16.43
C ASP A 89 -6.73 20.99 16.78
N SER A 90 -6.10 20.61 17.89
CA SER A 90 -6.21 19.29 18.49
C SER A 90 -7.42 19.24 19.41
N VAL A 91 -8.23 18.20 19.29
CA VAL A 91 -9.42 17.99 20.10
C VAL A 91 -9.43 16.61 20.74
N THR A 92 -10.10 16.51 21.88
CA THR A 92 -10.28 15.23 22.60
C THR A 92 -11.68 14.68 22.36
N ASN A 93 -11.82 13.34 22.51
CA ASN A 93 -13.12 12.69 22.41
C ASN A 93 -14.15 13.32 23.39
N GLY A 94 -15.36 13.63 22.88
CA GLY A 94 -16.43 14.28 23.64
C GLY A 94 -16.28 15.79 23.80
N GLN A 95 -15.19 16.41 23.35
CA GLN A 95 -14.99 17.85 23.41
C GLN A 95 -16.07 18.57 22.60
N SER A 96 -16.68 19.63 23.17
CA SER A 96 -17.60 20.50 22.45
C SER A 96 -16.85 21.32 21.41
N LEU A 97 -17.29 21.22 20.15
CA LEU A 97 -16.71 21.91 19.01
C LEU A 97 -17.51 23.18 18.64
N GLY A 98 -18.81 23.15 18.86
CA GLY A 98 -19.70 24.28 18.50
C GLY A 98 -21.15 24.05 18.90
N GLU A 99 -21.94 25.08 18.73
CA GLU A 99 -23.39 25.13 19.05
C GLU A 99 -24.16 25.67 17.86
N ILE A 100 -25.23 24.97 17.50
CA ILE A 100 -26.18 25.39 16.48
C ILE A 100 -27.38 26.01 17.22
N GLU A 101 -27.75 27.22 16.88
CA GLU A 101 -28.94 27.88 17.39
C GLU A 101 -30.17 27.35 16.64
N VAL A 102 -31.11 26.77 17.40
CA VAL A 102 -32.32 26.12 16.88
C VAL A 102 -33.58 26.67 17.62
N PRO A 103 -33.96 27.92 17.38
CA PRO A 103 -35.01 28.56 18.14
C PRO A 103 -36.39 27.87 18.01
N GLU A 104 -36.64 27.27 16.85
CA GLU A 104 -37.86 26.49 16.61
C GLU A 104 -37.94 25.26 17.51
N LEU A 105 -36.84 24.50 17.62
CA LEU A 105 -36.78 23.33 18.51
C LEU A 105 -36.90 23.73 20.00
N LEU A 106 -36.41 24.90 20.38
CA LEU A 106 -36.61 25.41 21.76
C LEU A 106 -38.07 25.69 22.04
N ALA A 107 -38.81 26.27 21.10
CA ALA A 107 -40.24 26.50 21.23
C ALA A 107 -41.02 25.18 21.28
N ASP A 108 -40.69 24.24 20.40
CA ASP A 108 -41.26 22.89 20.39
C ASP A 108 -41.01 22.16 21.71
N LEU A 109 -39.81 22.27 22.26
CA LEU A 109 -39.44 21.64 23.53
C LEU A 109 -40.33 22.14 24.66
N ALA A 110 -40.52 23.49 24.77
CA ALA A 110 -41.37 24.08 25.77
C ALA A 110 -42.83 23.64 25.61
N GLN A 111 -43.35 23.59 24.38
CA GLN A 111 -44.68 23.10 24.08
C GLN A 111 -44.85 21.63 24.49
N TYR A 112 -43.98 20.75 24.06
CA TYR A 112 -44.12 19.31 24.36
C TYR A 112 -43.85 18.96 25.83
N GLN A 113 -43.06 19.74 26.54
CA GLN A 113 -42.96 19.65 28.00
C GLN A 113 -44.28 19.92 28.68
N ALA A 114 -44.98 21.00 28.27
CA ALA A 114 -46.29 21.34 28.79
C ALA A 114 -47.35 20.27 28.43
N GLU A 115 -47.37 19.80 27.16
CA GLU A 115 -48.29 18.73 26.71
C GLU A 115 -48.08 17.42 27.50
N ALA A 116 -46.85 17.00 27.68
CA ALA A 116 -46.51 15.79 28.42
C ALA A 116 -46.90 15.91 29.91
N GLY A 117 -46.65 17.07 30.51
CA GLY A 117 -47.07 17.36 31.91
C GLY A 117 -48.58 17.29 32.10
N VAL A 118 -49.36 17.90 31.21
CA VAL A 118 -50.83 17.84 31.26
C VAL A 118 -51.32 16.41 31.05
N ALA A 119 -50.85 15.72 30.02
CA ALA A 119 -51.27 14.35 29.73
C ALA A 119 -50.93 13.37 30.87
N GLN A 120 -49.77 13.51 31.48
CA GLN A 120 -49.34 12.70 32.62
C GLN A 120 -50.25 13.00 33.85
N THR A 121 -50.51 14.25 34.17
CA THR A 121 -51.37 14.65 35.29
C THR A 121 -52.80 14.15 35.13
N ASN A 122 -53.36 14.17 33.93
CA ASN A 122 -54.67 13.65 33.63
C ASN A 122 -54.75 12.14 33.81
N TYR A 123 -53.77 11.43 33.32
CA TYR A 123 -53.66 9.97 33.49
C TYR A 123 -53.54 9.60 34.99
N GLU A 124 -52.60 10.22 35.70
CA GLU A 124 -52.39 9.92 37.15
C GLU A 124 -53.65 10.20 37.96
N ARG A 125 -54.31 11.33 37.73
CA ARG A 125 -55.55 11.68 38.43
C ARG A 125 -56.62 10.64 38.21
N LEU A 126 -56.82 10.16 36.98
CA LEU A 126 -57.85 9.15 36.68
C LEU A 126 -57.44 7.76 37.14
N ALA A 127 -56.17 7.39 37.05
CA ALA A 127 -55.63 6.15 37.60
C ALA A 127 -55.82 6.09 39.14
N ASP A 128 -55.53 7.15 39.85
CA ASP A 128 -55.76 7.28 41.28
C ASP A 128 -57.24 7.22 41.63
N ALA A 129 -58.12 7.88 40.87
CA ALA A 129 -59.55 7.81 41.05
C ALA A 129 -60.08 6.37 40.87
N ARG A 130 -59.54 5.63 39.91
CA ARG A 130 -59.88 4.20 39.66
C ARG A 130 -59.47 3.30 40.83
N VAL A 131 -58.34 3.57 41.45
CA VAL A 131 -57.88 2.82 42.64
C VAL A 131 -58.81 3.07 43.82
N LYS A 132 -59.29 4.33 43.99
CA LYS A 132 -60.15 4.73 45.10
C LYS A 132 -61.61 4.34 44.90
N ALA A 133 -62.12 4.34 43.67
CA ALA A 133 -63.48 4.05 43.28
C ALA A 133 -63.56 3.27 41.96
N PRO A 134 -63.29 1.95 41.98
CA PRO A 134 -63.17 1.15 40.75
C PRO A 134 -64.44 1.11 39.91
N ASP A 135 -65.60 1.15 40.53
CA ASP A 135 -66.90 1.04 39.86
C ASP A 135 -67.38 2.36 39.18
N LEU A 136 -66.73 3.49 39.50
CA LEU A 136 -67.04 4.78 38.94
C LEU A 136 -66.16 5.19 37.77
N VAL A 137 -65.05 4.48 37.52
CA VAL A 137 -64.09 4.83 36.47
C VAL A 137 -64.07 3.76 35.40
N VAL A 138 -64.40 4.09 34.15
CA VAL A 138 -64.38 3.21 33.00
C VAL A 138 -62.91 2.85 32.69
N PRO A 139 -62.56 1.53 32.69
CA PRO A 139 -61.21 1.09 32.42
C PRO A 139 -60.59 1.63 31.13
N GLN A 140 -61.36 1.62 30.06
CA GLN A 140 -60.95 2.14 28.75
C GLN A 140 -60.48 3.59 28.81
N THR A 141 -61.16 4.47 29.57
CA THR A 141 -60.76 5.87 29.70
C THR A 141 -59.35 6.02 30.34
N VAL A 142 -59.03 5.13 31.31
CA VAL A 142 -57.70 5.12 31.91
C VAL A 142 -56.64 4.67 30.89
N ASP A 143 -56.98 3.63 30.10
CA ASP A 143 -56.07 3.12 29.05
C ASP A 143 -55.87 4.15 27.93
N ASP A 144 -56.92 4.88 27.55
CA ASP A 144 -56.87 5.98 26.57
C ASP A 144 -55.98 7.15 27.05
N LEU A 145 -56.12 7.59 28.31
CA LEU A 145 -55.28 8.62 28.89
C LEU A 145 -53.84 8.19 29.06
N ARG A 146 -53.65 6.91 29.40
CA ARG A 146 -52.29 6.34 29.42
C ARG A 146 -51.64 6.40 28.04
N GLY A 147 -52.32 5.96 26.98
CA GLY A 147 -51.84 6.05 25.62
C GLY A 147 -51.51 7.47 25.21
N GLN A 148 -52.37 8.48 25.58
CA GLN A 148 -52.12 9.89 25.31
C GLN A 148 -50.84 10.37 26.04
N SER A 149 -50.64 9.99 27.30
CA SER A 149 -49.45 10.34 28.08
C SER A 149 -48.19 9.75 27.46
N GLU A 150 -48.22 8.46 27.04
CA GLU A 150 -47.09 7.80 26.38
C GLU A 150 -46.74 8.50 25.05
N VAL A 151 -47.73 8.87 24.22
CA VAL A 151 -47.50 9.61 22.96
C VAL A 151 -46.89 10.99 23.23
N ALA A 152 -47.42 11.75 24.20
CA ALA A 152 -46.91 13.09 24.54
C ALA A 152 -45.44 12.98 25.04
N ARG A 153 -45.15 11.98 25.89
CA ARG A 153 -43.79 11.71 26.38
C ARG A 153 -42.84 11.36 25.25
N ALA A 154 -43.27 10.53 24.29
CA ALA A 154 -42.45 10.15 23.13
C ALA A 154 -42.12 11.38 22.24
N LYS A 155 -43.05 12.31 22.04
CA LYS A 155 -42.79 13.58 21.33
C LYS A 155 -41.75 14.43 22.06
N LEU A 156 -41.90 14.59 23.37
CA LEU A 156 -40.93 15.30 24.19
C LEU A 156 -39.54 14.69 24.08
N GLN A 157 -39.43 13.41 24.28
CA GLN A 157 -38.13 12.68 24.20
C GLN A 157 -37.45 12.82 22.82
N ARG A 158 -38.24 12.78 21.74
CA ARG A 158 -37.74 13.05 20.39
C ARG A 158 -37.13 14.45 20.28
N THR A 159 -37.85 15.46 20.78
CA THR A 159 -37.37 16.85 20.69
C THR A 159 -36.12 17.06 21.57
N GLU A 160 -36.08 16.50 22.76
CA GLU A 160 -34.88 16.50 23.60
C GLU A 160 -33.68 15.87 22.89
N THR A 161 -33.88 14.77 22.18
CA THR A 161 -32.81 14.13 21.38
C THR A 161 -32.34 15.03 20.25
N LEU A 162 -33.25 15.71 19.57
CA LEU A 162 -32.89 16.69 18.51
C LEU A 162 -32.12 17.88 19.10
N MET A 163 -32.48 18.34 20.29
CA MET A 163 -31.75 19.41 20.98
C MET A 163 -30.30 19.01 21.33
N GLN A 164 -30.07 17.74 21.69
CA GLN A 164 -28.72 17.25 21.90
C GLN A 164 -27.87 17.33 20.64
N TYR A 165 -28.46 17.17 19.45
CA TYR A 165 -27.76 17.28 18.18
C TYR A 165 -27.42 18.73 17.78
N ALA A 166 -27.96 19.73 18.48
CA ALA A 166 -27.55 21.13 18.33
C ALA A 166 -26.12 21.37 18.87
N HIS A 167 -25.63 20.50 19.76
CA HIS A 167 -24.28 20.55 20.27
C HIS A 167 -23.38 19.61 19.45
N LEU A 168 -22.40 20.20 18.76
CA LEU A 168 -21.41 19.46 17.99
C LEU A 168 -20.28 19.02 18.92
N THR A 169 -20.06 17.71 19.01
CA THR A 169 -18.98 17.12 19.81
C THR A 169 -18.05 16.26 18.97
N ALA A 170 -16.77 16.17 19.37
CA ALA A 170 -15.79 15.31 18.71
C ALA A 170 -16.08 13.83 19.02
N PRO A 171 -16.26 12.96 18.01
CA PRO A 171 -16.53 11.53 18.23
C PRO A 171 -15.28 10.73 18.64
N PHE A 172 -14.08 11.26 18.40
CA PHE A 172 -12.79 10.72 18.81
C PHE A 172 -11.77 11.84 18.95
N SER A 173 -10.62 11.56 19.55
CA SER A 173 -9.52 12.51 19.67
C SER A 173 -8.76 12.61 18.36
N GLY A 174 -8.36 13.82 17.95
CA GLY A 174 -7.67 14.04 16.69
C GLY A 174 -7.42 15.51 16.41
N VAL A 175 -7.21 15.84 15.14
CA VAL A 175 -6.97 17.20 14.66
C VAL A 175 -8.01 17.61 13.64
N ILE A 176 -8.48 18.85 13.74
CA ILE A 176 -9.38 19.43 12.75
C ILE A 176 -8.58 19.74 11.49
N THR A 177 -8.91 19.08 10.38
CA THR A 177 -8.19 19.24 9.11
C THR A 177 -8.91 20.17 8.13
N ALA A 178 -10.23 20.28 8.25
CA ALA A 178 -11.02 21.19 7.43
C ALA A 178 -12.16 21.81 8.23
N ARG A 179 -12.52 23.05 7.90
CA ARG A 179 -13.67 23.79 8.37
C ARG A 179 -14.46 24.30 7.17
N PHE A 180 -15.76 24.03 7.14
CA PHE A 180 -16.61 24.30 5.97
C PHE A 180 -17.55 25.49 6.19
N VAL A 181 -17.78 25.88 7.45
CA VAL A 181 -18.72 26.89 7.81
C VAL A 181 -18.15 27.83 8.86
N ASP A 182 -18.67 29.07 8.87
CA ASP A 182 -18.34 30.12 9.83
C ASP A 182 -19.51 30.39 10.80
N PRO A 183 -19.26 30.88 12.01
CA PRO A 183 -20.30 31.35 12.92
C PRO A 183 -21.23 32.39 12.24
N GLY A 184 -22.51 32.23 12.44
CA GLY A 184 -23.56 33.02 11.78
C GLY A 184 -24.10 32.41 10.48
N ALA A 185 -23.46 31.38 9.92
CA ALA A 185 -23.97 30.70 8.72
C ALA A 185 -25.17 29.81 9.06
N PHE A 186 -26.15 29.75 8.15
CA PHE A 186 -27.25 28.77 8.21
C PHE A 186 -26.73 27.39 7.70
N ILE A 187 -26.99 26.35 8.48
CA ILE A 187 -26.59 24.96 8.16
C ILE A 187 -27.89 24.15 8.04
N PRO A 188 -28.14 23.51 6.87
CA PRO A 188 -29.25 22.58 6.72
C PRO A 188 -28.99 21.26 7.44
N ALA A 189 -30.04 20.56 7.84
CA ALA A 189 -29.90 19.22 8.40
C ALA A 189 -29.48 18.21 7.31
N ALA A 190 -28.49 17.35 7.58
CA ALA A 190 -28.05 16.32 6.67
C ALA A 190 -29.14 15.27 6.33
N THR A 191 -30.19 15.18 7.13
CA THR A 191 -31.30 14.21 7.00
C THR A 191 -32.40 14.64 6.04
N THR A 192 -32.40 15.88 5.53
CA THR A 192 -33.51 16.47 4.75
C THR A 192 -33.27 16.53 3.24
N GLY A 193 -32.47 15.61 2.67
CA GLY A 193 -32.25 15.53 1.21
C GLY A 193 -31.36 16.65 0.64
N SER A 194 -30.73 17.45 1.47
CA SER A 194 -29.63 18.34 1.07
C SER A 194 -28.42 17.53 0.65
N THR A 195 -27.66 18.05 -0.32
CA THR A 195 -26.37 17.42 -0.64
C THR A 195 -25.52 17.35 0.63
N PRO A 196 -24.91 16.20 0.97
CA PRO A 196 -24.14 16.06 2.22
C PRO A 196 -23.12 17.18 2.43
N GLN A 197 -22.58 17.74 1.36
CA GLN A 197 -21.56 18.79 1.41
C GLN A 197 -22.06 20.11 2.04
N THR A 198 -23.36 20.45 1.94
CA THR A 198 -23.90 21.70 2.49
C THR A 198 -24.15 21.65 4.00
N ALA A 199 -24.21 20.45 4.59
CA ALA A 199 -24.39 20.25 6.02
C ALA A 199 -23.07 19.96 6.75
N ALA A 200 -21.93 19.91 6.04
CA ALA A 200 -20.63 19.67 6.62
C ALA A 200 -20.16 20.86 7.46
N VAL A 201 -19.65 20.60 8.65
CA VAL A 201 -19.15 21.63 9.57
C VAL A 201 -17.64 21.60 9.65
N VAL A 202 -17.06 20.47 10.07
CA VAL A 202 -15.61 20.26 10.18
C VAL A 202 -15.25 18.84 9.79
N THR A 203 -13.99 18.62 9.35
CA THR A 203 -13.40 17.29 9.24
C THR A 203 -12.39 17.08 10.35
N LEU A 204 -12.54 15.98 11.08
CA LEU A 204 -11.66 15.52 12.14
C LEU A 204 -10.88 14.30 11.67
N MET A 205 -9.57 14.27 11.90
CA MET A 205 -8.71 13.14 11.60
C MET A 205 -7.88 12.74 12.81
N ASP A 206 -7.82 11.45 13.10
CA ASP A 206 -6.79 10.86 13.96
C ASP A 206 -5.70 10.26 13.08
N TYR A 207 -4.52 10.82 13.15
CA TYR A 207 -3.32 10.32 12.46
C TYR A 207 -2.16 10.04 13.43
N SER A 208 -2.47 9.78 14.70
CA SER A 208 -1.50 9.25 15.68
C SER A 208 -0.91 7.92 15.23
N ARG A 209 -1.66 7.19 14.44
CA ARG A 209 -1.26 6.05 13.61
C ARG A 209 -1.74 6.32 12.19
N VAL A 210 -1.01 5.81 11.22
CA VAL A 210 -1.39 5.94 9.82
C VAL A 210 -1.47 4.56 9.18
N ARG A 211 -2.33 4.44 8.18
CA ARG A 211 -2.52 3.24 7.38
C ARG A 211 -2.00 3.48 5.97
N VAL A 212 -1.08 2.64 5.56
CA VAL A 212 -0.48 2.67 4.23
C VAL A 212 -1.09 1.53 3.43
N GLN A 213 -1.82 1.87 2.37
CA GLN A 213 -2.46 0.89 1.49
C GLN A 213 -1.57 0.60 0.30
N VAL A 214 -1.37 -0.67 0.03
CA VAL A 214 -0.61 -1.17 -1.14
C VAL A 214 -1.44 -2.17 -1.93
N PHE A 215 -1.26 -2.16 -3.23
CA PHE A 215 -1.90 -3.09 -4.15
C PHE A 215 -0.90 -4.17 -4.54
N VAL A 216 -1.09 -5.36 -3.99
CA VAL A 216 -0.22 -6.52 -4.21
C VAL A 216 -0.64 -7.25 -5.47
N PRO A 217 0.25 -7.43 -6.47
CA PRO A 217 -0.04 -8.19 -7.68
C PRO A 217 -0.42 -9.65 -7.38
N GLU A 218 -1.28 -10.24 -8.20
CA GLU A 218 -1.78 -11.63 -8.06
C GLU A 218 -0.67 -12.66 -7.82
N ALA A 219 0.44 -12.53 -8.53
CA ALA A 219 1.59 -13.45 -8.42
C ALA A 219 2.23 -13.46 -7.01
N GLU A 220 2.12 -12.37 -6.26
CA GLU A 220 2.73 -12.21 -4.94
C GLU A 220 1.74 -12.46 -3.79
N VAL A 221 0.45 -12.56 -4.09
CA VAL A 221 -0.62 -12.76 -3.09
C VAL A 221 -0.39 -13.97 -2.19
N PRO A 222 0.06 -15.15 -2.69
CA PRO A 222 0.29 -16.31 -1.84
C PRO A 222 1.35 -16.11 -0.74
N LEU A 223 2.20 -15.09 -0.87
CA LEU A 223 3.28 -14.77 0.07
C LEU A 223 2.85 -13.73 1.12
N ILE A 224 1.67 -13.14 0.97
CA ILE A 224 1.18 -12.09 1.87
C ILE A 224 0.38 -12.72 3.01
N HIS A 225 0.82 -12.41 4.22
CA HIS A 225 0.13 -12.78 5.45
C HIS A 225 0.29 -11.68 6.50
N ASN A 226 -0.51 -11.74 7.56
CA ASN A 226 -0.35 -10.81 8.68
C ASN A 226 1.03 -10.97 9.31
N GLY A 227 1.68 -9.83 9.59
CA GLY A 227 3.02 -9.79 10.14
C GLY A 227 4.15 -9.73 9.12
N VAL A 228 3.87 -9.77 7.79
CA VAL A 228 4.90 -9.53 6.77
C VAL A 228 5.57 -8.18 7.03
N PRO A 229 6.91 -8.15 7.24
CA PRO A 229 7.63 -6.91 7.51
C PRO A 229 7.55 -5.94 6.34
N ALA A 230 7.37 -4.66 6.66
CA ALA A 230 7.27 -3.59 5.69
C ALA A 230 8.22 -2.44 6.06
N GLN A 231 8.89 -1.90 5.05
CA GLN A 231 9.65 -0.66 5.15
C GLN A 231 8.99 0.37 4.25
N VAL A 232 8.62 1.50 4.82
CA VAL A 232 7.93 2.58 4.13
C VAL A 232 8.86 3.78 4.02
N THR A 233 9.03 4.29 2.81
CA THR A 233 9.79 5.50 2.51
C THR A 233 8.90 6.51 1.83
N VAL A 234 9.07 7.77 2.18
CA VAL A 234 8.29 8.91 1.68
C VAL A 234 9.27 9.87 0.99
N GLU A 235 9.00 10.28 -0.24
CA GLU A 235 9.92 11.13 -1.01
C GLU A 235 10.16 12.49 -0.34
N GLU A 236 9.13 13.04 0.32
CA GLU A 236 9.20 14.32 1.03
C GLU A 236 10.00 14.24 2.33
N LEU A 237 10.38 13.02 2.79
CA LEU A 237 11.17 12.79 4.00
C LEU A 237 12.44 11.97 3.66
N PRO A 238 13.39 12.57 2.89
CA PRO A 238 14.56 11.84 2.40
C PRO A 238 15.42 11.30 3.56
N GLY A 239 15.85 10.05 3.43
CA GLY A 239 16.66 9.36 4.43
C GLY A 239 15.88 8.83 5.64
N ARG A 240 14.57 9.01 5.68
CA ARG A 240 13.70 8.43 6.72
C ARG A 240 13.06 7.14 6.21
N THR A 241 13.12 6.11 7.03
CA THR A 241 12.47 4.82 6.79
C THR A 241 11.59 4.49 7.97
N PHE A 242 10.31 4.24 7.71
CA PHE A 242 9.35 3.85 8.71
C PHE A 242 9.13 2.34 8.64
N LYS A 243 9.24 1.67 9.77
CA LYS A 243 9.09 0.21 9.86
C LYS A 243 7.71 -0.15 10.37
N GLY A 244 7.06 -1.08 9.69
CA GLY A 244 5.78 -1.62 10.07
C GLY A 244 5.63 -3.07 9.62
N SER A 245 4.42 -3.55 9.61
CA SER A 245 4.07 -4.87 9.08
C SER A 245 2.67 -4.85 8.48
N VAL A 246 2.40 -5.80 7.59
CA VAL A 246 1.05 -6.03 7.09
C VAL A 246 0.14 -6.45 8.24
N THR A 247 -0.91 -5.68 8.49
CA THR A 247 -1.89 -5.95 9.56
C THR A 247 -3.18 -6.53 9.01
N ARG A 248 -3.54 -6.19 7.78
CA ARG A 248 -4.77 -6.61 7.11
C ARG A 248 -4.56 -6.75 5.61
N PHE A 249 -5.36 -7.60 4.98
CA PHE A 249 -5.47 -7.68 3.52
C PHE A 249 -6.87 -8.17 3.12
N ALA A 250 -7.27 -7.87 1.89
CA ALA A 250 -8.68 -7.99 1.46
C ALA A 250 -9.17 -9.42 1.22
N HIS A 251 -8.30 -10.43 1.16
CA HIS A 251 -8.63 -11.82 0.79
C HIS A 251 -9.35 -11.98 -0.57
N ALA A 252 -9.38 -10.92 -1.36
CA ALA A 252 -9.99 -10.91 -2.69
C ALA A 252 -9.14 -10.07 -3.63
N LEU A 253 -9.13 -10.43 -4.90
CA LEU A 253 -8.50 -9.64 -5.96
C LEU A 253 -9.54 -8.67 -6.55
N ASP A 254 -9.09 -7.47 -6.84
CA ASP A 254 -9.80 -6.55 -7.71
C ASP A 254 -9.76 -7.09 -9.15
N GLU A 255 -10.92 -7.26 -9.78
CA GLU A 255 -11.03 -7.89 -11.11
C GLU A 255 -10.39 -7.06 -12.22
N ALA A 256 -10.38 -5.73 -12.10
CA ALA A 256 -9.86 -4.83 -13.11
C ALA A 256 -8.34 -4.72 -13.05
N THR A 257 -7.77 -4.62 -11.84
CA THR A 257 -6.34 -4.39 -11.63
C THR A 257 -5.55 -5.67 -11.38
N LYS A 258 -6.22 -6.79 -11.07
CA LYS A 258 -5.59 -8.06 -10.66
C LYS A 258 -4.65 -7.90 -9.48
N THR A 259 -5.06 -7.07 -8.52
CA THR A 259 -4.30 -6.81 -7.30
C THR A 259 -5.13 -7.07 -6.05
N MET A 260 -4.48 -7.42 -4.95
CA MET A 260 -5.07 -7.53 -3.62
C MET A 260 -4.67 -6.35 -2.77
N LEU A 261 -5.64 -5.69 -2.13
CA LEU A 261 -5.37 -4.63 -1.17
C LEU A 261 -4.75 -5.21 0.11
N ALA A 262 -3.60 -4.67 0.53
CA ALA A 262 -3.02 -4.92 1.84
C ALA A 262 -2.77 -3.59 2.57
N GLU A 263 -2.86 -3.62 3.90
CA GLU A 263 -2.69 -2.46 4.77
C GLU A 263 -1.55 -2.68 5.75
N ILE A 264 -0.70 -1.68 5.84
CA ILE A 264 0.40 -1.57 6.80
C ILE A 264 0.07 -0.45 7.78
N GLU A 265 0.07 -0.74 9.07
CA GLU A 265 -0.08 0.28 10.11
C GLU A 265 1.28 0.76 10.59
N LEU A 266 1.42 2.08 10.70
CA LEU A 266 2.63 2.73 11.17
C LEU A 266 2.30 3.64 12.36
N PRO A 267 3.06 3.57 13.46
CA PRO A 267 2.96 4.54 14.53
C PRO A 267 3.45 5.91 14.03
N ASN A 268 2.73 6.98 14.36
CA ASN A 268 3.02 8.33 13.90
C ASN A 268 2.90 9.36 15.05
N ALA A 269 3.48 9.02 16.21
CA ALA A 269 3.39 9.86 17.40
C ALA A 269 3.91 11.29 17.19
N ASN A 270 4.89 11.47 16.29
CA ASN A 270 5.48 12.78 15.97
C ASN A 270 4.70 13.54 14.88
N GLY A 271 3.66 12.96 14.28
CA GLY A 271 2.90 13.58 13.21
C GLY A 271 3.66 13.85 11.91
N GLU A 272 4.80 13.16 11.69
CA GLU A 272 5.65 13.35 10.50
C GLU A 272 4.97 12.83 9.23
N LEU A 273 4.28 11.71 9.33
CA LEU A 273 3.48 11.16 8.24
C LEU A 273 2.11 11.83 8.23
N ARG A 274 1.79 12.48 7.13
CA ARG A 274 0.49 13.16 6.98
C ARG A 274 -0.39 12.38 6.01
N PRO A 275 -1.68 12.19 6.34
CA PRO A 275 -2.64 11.64 5.39
C PRO A 275 -2.60 12.40 4.07
N GLY A 276 -2.63 11.65 2.95
CA GLY A 276 -2.49 12.21 1.61
C GLY A 276 -1.08 12.17 1.01
N MET A 277 -0.03 11.94 1.81
CA MET A 277 1.33 11.73 1.27
C MET A 277 1.41 10.44 0.47
N TYR A 278 2.31 10.42 -0.52
CA TYR A 278 2.68 9.22 -1.27
C TYR A 278 3.88 8.54 -0.62
N ALA A 279 3.92 7.22 -0.72
CA ALA A 279 5.02 6.46 -0.19
C ALA A 279 5.41 5.31 -1.12
N SER A 280 6.60 4.76 -0.91
CA SER A 280 7.05 3.51 -1.49
C SER A 280 7.17 2.50 -0.36
N VAL A 281 6.58 1.32 -0.55
CA VAL A 281 6.60 0.24 0.43
C VAL A 281 7.41 -0.91 -0.09
N GLN A 282 8.39 -1.32 0.69
CA GLN A 282 9.13 -2.55 0.48
C GLN A 282 8.63 -3.61 1.47
N LEU A 283 8.03 -4.68 0.95
CA LEU A 283 7.57 -5.83 1.73
C LEU A 283 8.62 -6.94 1.64
N GLU A 284 9.02 -7.47 2.79
CA GLU A 284 9.87 -8.64 2.89
C GLU A 284 8.99 -9.89 2.95
N VAL A 285 8.70 -10.45 1.77
CA VAL A 285 7.69 -11.52 1.62
C VAL A 285 8.21 -12.91 1.93
N GLU A 286 9.51 -13.12 1.83
CA GLU A 286 10.12 -14.42 2.14
C GLU A 286 11.58 -14.22 2.57
N ARG A 287 12.05 -14.99 3.56
CA ARG A 287 13.40 -14.93 4.09
C ARG A 287 13.99 -16.34 4.19
N LYS A 288 15.22 -16.51 3.70
CA LYS A 288 16.00 -17.74 3.83
C LYS A 288 17.27 -17.48 4.62
N GLN A 289 17.53 -18.27 5.65
CA GLN A 289 18.64 -18.06 6.58
C GLN A 289 19.94 -18.75 6.17
N ASP A 290 19.90 -19.79 5.35
CA ASP A 290 21.09 -20.60 4.95
C ASP A 290 21.16 -20.77 3.43
N ALA A 291 21.04 -19.67 2.69
CA ALA A 291 21.18 -19.67 1.24
C ALA A 291 22.65 -19.59 0.83
N LEU A 292 23.04 -20.26 -0.25
CA LEU A 292 24.34 -20.08 -0.86
C LEU A 292 24.32 -18.81 -1.70
N LEU A 293 25.00 -17.77 -1.25
CA LEU A 293 24.98 -16.43 -1.82
C LEU A 293 26.19 -16.14 -2.70
N MET A 294 25.92 -15.43 -3.78
CA MET A 294 26.92 -14.95 -4.72
C MET A 294 26.57 -13.51 -5.12
N PRO A 295 27.54 -12.60 -5.24
CA PRO A 295 27.29 -11.29 -5.82
C PRO A 295 26.67 -11.40 -7.22
N VAL A 296 25.60 -10.66 -7.49
CA VAL A 296 24.91 -10.68 -8.81
C VAL A 296 25.89 -10.39 -9.95
N GLN A 297 26.92 -9.59 -9.66
CA GLN A 297 27.98 -9.25 -10.61
C GLN A 297 28.78 -10.48 -11.09
N ALA A 298 28.79 -11.62 -10.39
CA ALA A 298 29.47 -12.83 -10.81
C ALA A 298 28.71 -13.61 -11.91
N LEU A 299 27.41 -13.35 -12.06
CA LEU A 299 26.58 -14.04 -13.06
C LEU A 299 26.88 -13.54 -14.49
N VAL A 300 26.76 -14.47 -15.42
CA VAL A 300 26.73 -14.22 -16.87
C VAL A 300 25.34 -14.64 -17.36
N VAL A 301 24.52 -13.66 -17.74
CA VAL A 301 23.17 -13.91 -18.24
C VAL A 301 23.18 -13.85 -19.76
N GLU A 302 22.83 -14.96 -20.40
CA GLU A 302 22.77 -15.11 -21.86
C GLU A 302 21.36 -15.57 -22.28
N LYS A 303 21.08 -15.55 -23.57
CA LYS A 303 19.80 -16.07 -24.09
C LYS A 303 19.59 -17.56 -23.76
N ALA A 304 20.70 -18.33 -23.61
CA ALA A 304 20.68 -19.75 -23.30
C ALA A 304 20.49 -20.06 -21.82
N GLY A 305 20.56 -19.07 -20.92
CA GLY A 305 20.45 -19.24 -19.48
C GLY A 305 21.49 -18.46 -18.68
N THR A 306 21.49 -18.69 -17.38
CA THR A 306 22.45 -18.09 -16.45
C THR A 306 23.60 -19.01 -16.16
N SER A 307 24.83 -18.50 -16.21
CA SER A 307 26.05 -19.20 -15.94
C SER A 307 26.99 -18.36 -15.08
N LEU A 308 28.02 -19.00 -14.54
CA LEU A 308 29.16 -18.37 -13.90
C LEU A 308 30.44 -19.03 -14.31
N PHE A 309 31.59 -18.37 -14.12
CA PHE A 309 32.90 -18.96 -14.34
C PHE A 309 33.49 -19.39 -13.01
N THR A 310 33.72 -20.71 -12.86
CA THR A 310 34.46 -21.30 -11.76
C THR A 310 35.91 -21.54 -12.17
N ILE A 311 36.80 -21.73 -11.20
CA ILE A 311 38.19 -22.08 -11.49
C ILE A 311 38.41 -23.54 -11.14
N ALA A 312 38.89 -24.30 -12.12
CA ALA A 312 39.30 -25.68 -11.96
C ALA A 312 40.70 -25.86 -12.64
N ASP A 313 41.69 -26.37 -11.92
CA ASP A 313 43.06 -26.62 -12.40
C ASP A 313 43.69 -25.39 -13.09
N GLY A 314 43.50 -24.18 -12.53
CA GLY A 314 44.02 -22.94 -13.09
C GLY A 314 43.36 -22.47 -14.38
N LYS A 315 42.22 -23.05 -14.74
CA LYS A 315 41.44 -22.70 -15.94
C LYS A 315 40.02 -22.22 -15.56
N ALA A 316 39.52 -21.28 -16.32
CA ALA A 316 38.14 -20.85 -16.21
C ALA A 316 37.21 -21.93 -16.80
N LYS A 317 36.20 -22.34 -16.02
CA LYS A 317 35.19 -23.29 -16.45
C LYS A 317 33.84 -22.63 -16.39
N LYS A 318 33.17 -22.51 -17.52
CA LYS A 318 31.80 -22.00 -17.59
C LYS A 318 30.83 -23.04 -17.06
N THR A 319 30.11 -22.70 -15.99
CA THR A 319 29.16 -23.60 -15.31
C THR A 319 27.77 -22.99 -15.35
N SER A 320 26.79 -23.72 -15.86
CA SER A 320 25.39 -23.33 -15.81
C SER A 320 24.91 -23.37 -14.37
N VAL A 321 24.14 -22.37 -13.95
CA VAL A 321 23.62 -22.28 -12.60
C VAL A 321 22.09 -22.00 -12.61
N ARG A 322 21.43 -22.57 -11.62
CA ARG A 322 20.07 -22.25 -11.31
C ARG A 322 20.04 -21.29 -10.12
N THR A 323 19.50 -20.10 -10.33
CA THR A 323 19.44 -19.06 -9.31
C THR A 323 18.08 -19.09 -8.60
N GLY A 324 18.06 -18.66 -7.34
CA GLY A 324 16.87 -18.44 -6.53
C GLY A 324 16.61 -16.96 -6.29
N PHE A 325 16.50 -16.56 -5.02
CA PHE A 325 16.24 -15.17 -4.65
C PHE A 325 17.39 -14.25 -5.06
N ASN A 326 17.02 -13.01 -5.37
CA ASN A 326 17.95 -11.96 -5.77
C ASN A 326 17.50 -10.66 -5.07
N ASP A 327 18.40 -10.10 -4.25
CA ASP A 327 18.16 -8.86 -3.52
C ASP A 327 18.76 -7.61 -4.21
N GLY A 328 19.30 -7.81 -5.43
CA GLY A 328 19.99 -6.76 -6.20
C GLY A 328 21.48 -6.66 -5.94
N VAL A 329 21.98 -7.16 -4.84
CA VAL A 329 23.41 -7.22 -4.46
C VAL A 329 23.91 -8.66 -4.55
N ASN A 330 23.19 -9.58 -3.93
CA ASN A 330 23.47 -11.01 -3.91
C ASN A 330 22.33 -11.79 -4.58
N VAL A 331 22.69 -12.98 -5.04
CA VAL A 331 21.76 -13.95 -5.60
C VAL A 331 21.98 -15.30 -4.95
N GLU A 332 20.90 -15.99 -4.63
CA GLU A 332 20.91 -17.37 -4.18
C GLU A 332 21.27 -18.30 -5.34
N ILE A 333 22.22 -19.17 -5.13
CA ILE A 333 22.56 -20.26 -6.06
C ILE A 333 21.93 -21.55 -5.54
N LEU A 334 20.99 -22.08 -6.30
CA LEU A 334 20.32 -23.34 -5.97
C LEU A 334 21.09 -24.54 -6.46
N GLU A 335 21.70 -24.42 -7.65
CA GLU A 335 22.49 -25.50 -8.28
C GLU A 335 23.63 -24.91 -9.12
N GLY A 336 24.73 -25.67 -9.27
CA GLY A 336 25.82 -25.34 -10.18
C GLY A 336 27.05 -24.67 -9.55
N ALA A 337 27.04 -24.34 -8.27
CA ALA A 337 28.21 -23.87 -7.54
C ALA A 337 28.33 -24.56 -6.18
N LYS A 338 29.57 -24.67 -5.68
CA LYS A 338 29.89 -25.23 -4.35
C LYS A 338 30.45 -24.11 -3.44
N PRO A 339 30.25 -24.18 -2.11
CA PRO A 339 30.75 -23.18 -1.18
C PRO A 339 32.24 -22.88 -1.27
N ASP A 340 33.04 -23.91 -1.52
CA ASP A 340 34.53 -23.86 -1.50
C ASP A 340 35.14 -23.62 -2.89
N GLN A 341 34.30 -23.34 -3.91
CA GLN A 341 34.77 -23.19 -5.29
C GLN A 341 34.88 -21.71 -5.66
N PRO A 342 36.10 -21.20 -5.95
CA PRO A 342 36.26 -19.80 -6.36
C PRO A 342 35.49 -19.49 -7.65
N VAL A 343 34.75 -18.38 -7.65
CA VAL A 343 33.99 -17.89 -8.80
C VAL A 343 34.57 -16.57 -9.25
N ILE A 344 34.69 -16.40 -10.56
CA ILE A 344 35.24 -15.21 -11.18
C ILE A 344 34.22 -14.07 -11.09
N LEU A 345 34.59 -13.00 -10.41
CA LEU A 345 33.76 -11.77 -10.24
C LEU A 345 34.07 -10.78 -11.37
N VAL A 346 35.36 -10.46 -11.58
CA VAL A 346 35.80 -9.46 -12.57
C VAL A 346 36.74 -10.10 -13.59
N GLY A 347 36.68 -9.67 -14.84
CA GLY A 347 37.47 -10.17 -15.96
C GLY A 347 36.77 -11.23 -16.81
N LYS A 348 35.55 -11.62 -16.46
CA LYS A 348 34.78 -12.69 -17.15
C LYS A 348 34.31 -12.33 -18.57
N GLN A 349 34.27 -11.05 -18.95
CA GLN A 349 33.74 -10.58 -20.24
C GLN A 349 34.60 -11.03 -21.45
N THR A 350 35.87 -11.29 -21.22
CA THR A 350 36.84 -11.70 -22.24
C THR A 350 37.25 -13.18 -22.15
N LEU A 351 36.63 -13.93 -21.20
CA LEU A 351 37.01 -15.32 -20.96
C LEU A 351 36.21 -16.28 -21.84
N ASN A 352 36.97 -17.26 -22.38
CA ASN A 352 36.38 -18.43 -22.99
C ASN A 352 36.49 -19.64 -22.02
N ASP A 353 35.59 -20.60 -22.20
CA ASP A 353 35.65 -21.86 -21.47
C ASP A 353 36.99 -22.58 -21.68
N GLY A 354 37.62 -23.05 -20.59
CA GLY A 354 38.94 -23.72 -20.61
C GLY A 354 40.16 -22.78 -20.67
N GLN A 355 40.00 -21.47 -20.63
CA GLN A 355 41.08 -20.49 -20.70
C GLN A 355 41.87 -20.41 -19.38
N SER A 356 43.21 -20.37 -19.48
CA SER A 356 44.09 -20.23 -18.32
C SER A 356 43.93 -18.87 -17.67
N VAL A 357 43.76 -18.86 -16.34
CA VAL A 357 43.52 -17.66 -15.54
C VAL A 357 44.46 -17.61 -14.33
N ASN A 358 44.80 -16.39 -13.90
CA ASN A 358 45.53 -16.15 -12.67
C ASN A 358 44.58 -15.53 -11.65
N PRO A 359 44.11 -16.29 -10.64
CA PRO A 359 43.12 -15.78 -9.67
C PRO A 359 43.80 -14.85 -8.67
N VAL A 360 43.11 -13.70 -8.41
CA VAL A 360 43.42 -12.78 -7.32
C VAL A 360 42.12 -12.62 -6.51
N GLU A 361 42.24 -12.80 -5.22
CA GLU A 361 41.08 -12.65 -4.31
C GLU A 361 40.57 -11.21 -4.35
N ALA A 362 39.28 -11.03 -4.55
CA ALA A 362 38.65 -9.71 -4.44
C ALA A 362 38.66 -9.30 -2.97
N LYS A 363 39.18 -8.10 -2.69
CA LYS A 363 39.21 -7.53 -1.34
C LYS A 363 37.82 -6.97 -0.96
#